data_e86fb2ee130d8d6dd72814259bd61c71
#
_entry.id   e86fb2ee130d8d6dd72814259bd61c71
#
_cell.length_a   1.000
_cell.length_b   1.000
_cell.length_c   1.000
_cell.angle_alpha   90.00
_cell.angle_beta   90.00
_cell.angle_gamma   90.00
#
_symmetry.space_group_name_H-M   'P 1'
#
loop_
_entity.id
_entity.type
_entity.pdbx_description
1 polymer ?
#
loop_
_entity_poly.entity_id
_entity_poly.type
_entity_poly.pdbx_seq_one_letter_code
_entity_poly.pdbx_strand_id
1 'polypeptide(L)'
;MEIRSVAFARAVHGLDDLPRDRRPEIAMVGRSNVGKSSLINALIGRKGLARVSQTPGKTQAIYFYLVNDRFYLVDLPGYGYAKVSRSVSAAWGDLVRGYLEGSQHLRTLFLLLDSRREPSEQDLQILEWMAWGERPWRGVMTKVDKLSNNELGRARRSIATTIGVPEGELIGFSKVSRRGVPEIWSAIEASLAGRSRSEQPAPGE
;
A
#
# COMPACT_ATOMS: atom_id res chain seq x y z
N MET A 1 9.21 -12.54 -8.43
CA MET A 1 10.58 -12.12 -7.99
C MET A 1 11.08 -12.99 -6.84
N GLU A 2 12.34 -13.43 -6.89
CA GLU A 2 13.00 -14.08 -5.75
C GLU A 2 13.57 -13.02 -4.79
N ILE A 3 13.23 -13.15 -3.50
CA ILE A 3 13.75 -12.25 -2.45
C ILE A 3 15.01 -12.87 -1.86
N ARG A 4 16.17 -12.27 -2.14
CA ARG A 4 17.48 -12.69 -1.65
C ARG A 4 17.89 -11.95 -0.38
N SER A 5 17.58 -10.65 -0.34
CA SER A 5 17.90 -9.80 0.81
C SER A 5 16.78 -8.80 1.09
N VAL A 6 16.54 -8.53 2.37
CA VAL A 6 15.71 -7.42 2.83
C VAL A 6 16.35 -6.84 4.07
N ALA A 7 16.58 -5.54 4.09
CA ALA A 7 17.10 -4.80 5.22
C ALA A 7 16.20 -3.61 5.56
N PHE A 8 16.04 -3.34 6.85
CA PHE A 8 15.51 -2.06 7.28
C PHE A 8 16.52 -0.97 6.93
N ALA A 9 16.12 -0.01 6.11
CA ALA A 9 17.00 1.06 5.65
C ALA A 9 16.85 2.32 6.50
N ARG A 10 15.62 2.79 6.72
CA ARG A 10 15.37 4.07 7.39
C ARG A 10 13.95 4.19 7.93
N ALA A 11 13.81 4.97 9.02
CA ALA A 11 12.56 5.56 9.44
C ALA A 11 12.62 7.08 9.17
N VAL A 12 11.64 7.60 8.46
CA VAL A 12 11.55 9.00 8.03
C VAL A 12 10.43 9.67 8.80
N HIS A 13 10.76 10.71 9.55
CA HIS A 13 9.83 11.50 10.34
C HIS A 13 9.53 12.87 9.71
N GLY A 14 10.36 13.31 8.75
CA GLY A 14 10.20 14.52 7.97
C GLY A 14 10.70 14.32 6.55
N LEU A 15 10.21 15.12 5.61
CA LEU A 15 10.51 14.95 4.18
C LEU A 15 11.99 15.14 3.83
N ASP A 16 12.73 15.91 4.63
CA ASP A 16 14.17 16.14 4.45
C ASP A 16 15.01 14.87 4.68
N ASP A 17 14.45 13.89 5.40
CA ASP A 17 15.09 12.61 5.71
C ASP A 17 14.87 11.53 4.64
N LEU A 18 14.17 11.83 3.55
CA LEU A 18 13.92 10.86 2.47
C LEU A 18 15.24 10.34 1.87
N PRO A 19 15.29 9.06 1.42
CA PRO A 19 16.45 8.52 0.71
C PRO A 19 16.80 9.37 -0.53
N ARG A 20 18.10 9.58 -0.76
CA ARG A 20 18.60 10.39 -1.89
C ARG A 20 19.22 9.55 -3.01
N ASP A 21 19.20 8.24 -2.90
CA ASP A 21 19.90 7.30 -3.77
C ASP A 21 19.14 6.89 -5.05
N ARG A 22 18.02 7.54 -5.33
CA ARG A 22 17.22 7.40 -6.56
C ARG A 22 16.68 5.98 -6.83
N ARG A 23 16.69 5.08 -5.85
CA ARG A 23 16.10 3.76 -6.03
C ARG A 23 14.58 3.84 -6.21
N PRO A 24 13.99 2.99 -7.07
CA PRO A 24 12.54 2.91 -7.20
C PRO A 24 11.86 2.62 -5.86
N GLU A 25 10.69 3.20 -5.65
CA GLU A 25 9.91 3.05 -4.43
C GLU A 25 8.54 2.42 -4.75
N ILE A 26 8.17 1.43 -3.95
CA ILE A 26 6.86 0.78 -3.98
C ILE A 26 6.22 1.01 -2.62
N ALA A 27 5.22 1.88 -2.57
CA ALA A 27 4.61 2.28 -1.32
C ALA A 27 3.34 1.49 -1.00
N MET A 28 3.08 1.31 0.29
CA MET A 28 1.88 0.69 0.82
C MET A 28 1.25 1.58 1.86
N VAL A 29 -0.06 1.82 1.72
CA VAL A 29 -0.83 2.65 2.63
C VAL A 29 -2.17 1.96 2.93
N GLY A 30 -2.76 2.32 4.04
CA GLY A 30 -4.08 1.84 4.42
C GLY A 30 -4.39 2.12 5.88
N ARG A 31 -5.65 1.95 6.23
CA ARG A 31 -6.15 2.17 7.57
C ARG A 31 -5.40 1.30 8.59
N SER A 32 -5.29 1.80 9.81
CA SER A 32 -4.77 1.01 10.94
C SER A 32 -5.48 -0.34 11.04
N ASN A 33 -4.71 -1.40 11.27
CA ASN A 33 -5.20 -2.78 11.34
C ASN A 33 -5.86 -3.32 10.04
N VAL A 34 -5.67 -2.66 8.90
CA VAL A 34 -6.14 -3.16 7.60
C VAL A 34 -5.44 -4.45 7.18
N GLY A 35 -4.21 -4.68 7.63
CA GLY A 35 -3.39 -5.85 7.28
C GLY A 35 -2.10 -5.49 6.54
N LYS A 36 -1.71 -4.22 6.52
CA LYS A 36 -0.54 -3.70 5.80
C LYS A 36 0.76 -4.42 6.18
N SER A 37 1.12 -4.48 7.47
CA SER A 37 2.31 -5.22 7.93
C SER A 37 2.23 -6.73 7.64
N SER A 38 1.00 -7.30 7.60
CA SER A 38 0.81 -8.70 7.21
C SER A 38 1.11 -8.93 5.75
N LEU A 39 0.70 -8.01 4.88
CA LEU A 39 1.01 -8.05 3.45
C LEU A 39 2.51 -7.88 3.22
N ILE A 40 3.13 -6.84 3.80
CA ILE A 40 4.57 -6.61 3.69
C ILE A 40 5.35 -7.86 4.10
N ASN A 41 5.06 -8.43 5.29
CA ASN A 41 5.72 -9.65 5.75
C ASN A 41 5.46 -10.86 4.83
N ALA A 42 4.28 -10.96 4.22
CA ALA A 42 3.98 -12.02 3.25
C ALA A 42 4.78 -11.86 1.95
N LEU A 43 4.96 -10.65 1.47
CA LEU A 43 5.77 -10.33 0.29
C LEU A 43 7.25 -10.65 0.53
N ILE A 44 7.82 -10.17 1.63
CA ILE A 44 9.26 -10.37 1.92
C ILE A 44 9.59 -11.78 2.44
N GLY A 45 8.60 -12.64 2.69
CA GLY A 45 8.81 -13.99 3.18
C GLY A 45 9.39 -14.09 4.59
N ARG A 46 9.41 -12.98 5.35
CA ARG A 46 9.96 -12.92 6.71
C ARG A 46 8.89 -12.48 7.72
N LYS A 47 8.82 -13.16 8.85
CA LYS A 47 7.94 -12.76 9.96
C LYS A 47 8.62 -11.64 10.76
N GLY A 48 7.88 -10.55 11.03
CA GLY A 48 8.27 -9.53 12.00
C GLY A 48 9.26 -8.46 11.54
N LEU A 49 9.64 -8.39 10.27
CA LEU A 49 10.46 -7.28 9.77
C LEU A 49 9.65 -5.98 9.72
N ALA A 50 8.46 -6.01 9.13
CA ALA A 50 7.51 -4.94 9.31
C ALA A 50 6.86 -5.12 10.69
N ARG A 51 7.25 -4.27 11.64
CA ARG A 51 6.68 -4.32 12.98
C ARG A 51 5.22 -3.93 12.94
N VAL A 52 4.37 -4.80 13.47
CA VAL A 52 3.00 -4.40 13.83
C VAL A 52 3.16 -3.40 14.97
N SER A 53 3.07 -2.11 14.69
CA SER A 53 3.03 -1.09 15.74
C SER A 53 1.76 -1.34 16.57
N GLN A 54 1.91 -1.91 17.76
CA GLN A 54 0.81 -2.16 18.69
C GLN A 54 0.53 -0.96 19.59
N THR A 55 1.33 0.11 19.49
CA THR A 55 1.19 1.27 20.40
C THR A 55 0.61 2.44 19.62
N PRO A 56 -0.67 2.82 19.88
CA PRO A 56 -1.25 4.06 19.35
C PRO A 56 -0.49 5.26 19.93
N GLY A 57 -0.19 6.26 19.07
CA GLY A 57 0.35 7.55 19.55
C GLY A 57 1.87 7.71 19.53
N LYS A 58 2.67 6.70 19.16
CA LYS A 58 4.09 6.93 18.84
C LYS A 58 4.22 7.61 17.49
N THR A 59 5.19 8.51 17.38
CA THR A 59 5.55 9.29 16.19
C THR A 59 5.44 8.42 14.93
N GLN A 60 4.53 8.80 14.07
CA GLN A 60 4.29 8.07 12.83
C GLN A 60 5.43 8.38 11.88
N ALA A 61 6.12 7.36 11.42
CA ALA A 61 7.22 7.45 10.47
C ALA A 61 6.89 6.68 9.19
N ILE A 62 7.49 7.07 8.10
CA ILE A 62 7.55 6.28 6.88
C ILE A 62 8.73 5.32 7.00
N TYR A 63 8.49 4.03 6.84
CA TYR A 63 9.55 3.01 6.95
C TYR A 63 9.98 2.52 5.57
N PHE A 64 11.28 2.57 5.32
CA PHE A 64 11.90 2.12 4.09
C PHE A 64 12.60 0.78 4.33
N TYR A 65 12.25 -0.23 3.53
CA TYR A 65 12.89 -1.54 3.50
C TYR A 65 13.56 -1.73 2.15
N LEU A 66 14.88 -1.88 2.15
CA LEU A 66 15.66 -2.14 0.94
C LEU A 66 15.54 -3.62 0.57
N VAL A 67 15.05 -3.88 -0.64
CA VAL A 67 14.81 -5.23 -1.17
C VAL A 67 15.79 -5.52 -2.28
N ASN A 68 16.53 -6.62 -2.15
CA ASN A 68 17.52 -7.10 -3.14
C ASN A 68 18.55 -6.03 -3.58
N ASP A 69 18.82 -5.02 -2.74
CA ASP A 69 19.62 -3.85 -3.07
C ASP A 69 19.15 -3.07 -4.33
N ARG A 70 17.89 -3.24 -4.73
CA ARG A 70 17.34 -2.72 -5.99
C ARG A 70 16.27 -1.67 -5.84
N PHE A 71 15.39 -1.78 -4.88
CA PHE A 71 14.26 -0.89 -4.68
C PHE A 71 13.83 -0.83 -3.21
N TYR A 72 13.06 0.18 -2.87
CA TYR A 72 12.46 0.31 -1.55
C TYR A 72 11.01 -0.18 -1.54
N LEU A 73 10.71 -1.04 -0.59
CA LEU A 73 9.34 -1.26 -0.14
C LEU A 73 9.07 -0.26 0.99
N VAL A 74 8.10 0.62 0.77
CA VAL A 74 7.82 1.75 1.67
C VAL A 74 6.53 1.52 2.43
N ASP A 75 6.65 1.46 3.76
CA ASP A 75 5.52 1.27 4.67
C ASP A 75 5.08 2.65 5.19
N LEU A 76 4.02 3.20 4.59
CA LEU A 76 3.44 4.47 5.04
C LEU A 76 2.68 4.27 6.36
N PRO A 77 2.69 5.26 7.26
CA PRO A 77 1.96 5.14 8.52
C PRO A 77 0.47 4.95 8.27
N GLY A 78 -0.16 4.06 9.04
CA GLY A 78 -1.60 3.81 8.94
C GLY A 78 -2.42 4.96 9.51
N TYR A 79 -3.62 5.19 8.96
CA TYR A 79 -4.58 6.21 9.41
C TYR A 79 -5.78 5.60 10.14
N GLY A 80 -6.71 6.47 10.60
CA GLY A 80 -7.97 6.04 11.19
C GLY A 80 -7.85 5.44 12.61
N TYR A 81 -6.86 5.87 13.38
CA TYR A 81 -6.81 5.56 14.81
C TYR A 81 -7.84 6.38 15.58
N ALA A 82 -8.72 5.71 16.32
CA ALA A 82 -9.80 6.36 17.09
C ALA A 82 -9.32 7.22 18.27
N LYS A 83 -8.04 7.15 18.65
CA LYS A 83 -7.48 7.80 19.86
C LYS A 83 -6.30 8.75 19.57
N VAL A 84 -6.19 9.29 18.35
CA VAL A 84 -5.16 10.30 18.05
C VAL A 84 -5.76 11.69 18.07
N SER A 85 -4.99 12.66 18.58
CA SER A 85 -5.40 14.07 18.54
C SER A 85 -5.50 14.58 17.08
N ARG A 86 -6.27 15.66 16.88
CA ARG A 86 -6.38 16.31 15.56
C ARG A 86 -5.01 16.76 15.02
N SER A 87 -4.12 17.23 15.90
CA SER A 87 -2.75 17.64 15.53
C SER A 87 -1.91 16.45 15.01
N VAL A 88 -2.00 15.29 15.64
CA VAL A 88 -1.30 14.07 15.18
C VAL A 88 -1.87 13.58 13.85
N SER A 89 -3.18 13.70 13.65
CA SER A 89 -3.82 13.36 12.38
C SER A 89 -3.41 14.31 11.26
N ALA A 90 -3.29 15.62 11.54
CA ALA A 90 -2.82 16.61 10.58
C ALA A 90 -1.35 16.37 10.18
N ALA A 91 -0.46 16.19 11.15
CA ALA A 91 0.96 15.89 10.90
C ALA A 91 1.16 14.58 10.09
N TRP A 92 0.30 13.58 10.32
CA TRP A 92 0.25 12.38 9.48
C TRP A 92 -0.11 12.74 8.03
N GLY A 93 -1.16 13.55 7.85
CA GLY A 93 -1.62 13.98 6.53
C GLY A 93 -0.52 14.73 5.77
N ASP A 94 0.13 15.69 6.41
CA ASP A 94 1.21 16.48 5.82
C ASP A 94 2.41 15.62 5.41
N LEU A 95 2.82 14.66 6.25
CA LEU A 95 3.94 13.76 5.96
C LEU A 95 3.62 12.83 4.78
N VAL A 96 2.44 12.19 4.79
CA VAL A 96 2.04 11.25 3.73
C VAL A 96 1.80 11.97 2.42
N ARG A 97 1.06 13.08 2.45
CA ARG A 97 0.81 13.90 1.28
C ARG A 97 2.11 14.43 0.67
N GLY A 98 2.99 15.02 1.49
CA GLY A 98 4.27 15.53 1.02
C GLY A 98 5.15 14.45 0.40
N TYR A 99 5.13 13.21 0.96
CA TYR A 99 5.81 12.08 0.34
C TYR A 99 5.19 11.68 -1.00
N LEU A 100 3.86 11.54 -1.09
CA LEU A 100 3.17 11.13 -2.32
C LEU A 100 3.32 12.15 -3.45
N GLU A 101 3.28 13.45 -3.13
CA GLU A 101 3.46 14.53 -4.09
C GLU A 101 4.95 14.72 -4.46
N GLY A 102 5.85 14.62 -3.48
CA GLY A 102 7.26 14.98 -3.63
C GLY A 102 8.18 13.86 -4.11
N SER A 103 7.87 12.56 -3.86
CA SER A 103 8.77 11.49 -4.28
C SER A 103 8.81 11.34 -5.80
N GLN A 104 10.00 11.56 -6.39
CA GLN A 104 10.25 11.35 -7.82
C GLN A 104 10.52 9.87 -8.14
N HIS A 105 10.69 9.02 -7.13
CA HIS A 105 11.06 7.62 -7.26
C HIS A 105 9.92 6.65 -6.97
N LEU A 106 8.76 7.16 -6.54
CA LEU A 106 7.55 6.38 -6.33
C LEU A 106 7.03 5.83 -7.67
N ARG A 107 7.08 4.51 -7.83
CA ARG A 107 6.64 3.80 -9.03
C ARG A 107 5.17 3.39 -8.95
N THR A 108 4.72 2.99 -7.77
CA THR A 108 3.31 2.66 -7.54
C THR A 108 2.99 2.68 -6.05
N LEU A 109 1.73 3.00 -5.75
CA LEU A 109 1.15 2.90 -4.41
C LEU A 109 0.16 1.74 -4.37
N PHE A 110 0.25 0.89 -3.37
CA PHE A 110 -0.79 -0.07 -3.04
C PHE A 110 -1.67 0.50 -1.92
N LEU A 111 -2.93 0.78 -2.24
CA LEU A 111 -3.96 1.18 -1.27
C LEU A 111 -4.64 -0.08 -0.74
N LEU A 112 -4.48 -0.34 0.55
CA LEU A 112 -5.05 -1.50 1.21
C LEU A 112 -6.40 -1.16 1.82
N LEU A 113 -7.42 -1.92 1.45
CA LEU A 113 -8.81 -1.78 1.88
C LEU A 113 -9.27 -3.07 2.58
N ASP A 114 -9.92 -2.97 3.73
CA ASP A 114 -10.50 -4.14 4.42
C ASP A 114 -11.76 -4.59 3.68
N SER A 115 -11.74 -5.79 3.11
CA SER A 115 -12.86 -6.31 2.29
C SER A 115 -14.22 -6.36 3.01
N ARG A 116 -14.24 -6.21 4.33
CA ARG A 116 -15.44 -6.24 5.15
C ARG A 116 -16.05 -4.86 5.40
N ARG A 117 -15.52 -3.80 4.81
CA ARG A 117 -15.89 -2.41 5.06
C ARG A 117 -15.89 -1.61 3.77
N GLU A 118 -16.73 -0.60 3.72
CA GLU A 118 -16.66 0.41 2.67
C GLU A 118 -15.39 1.27 2.84
N PRO A 119 -14.85 1.79 1.73
CA PRO A 119 -13.77 2.76 1.76
C PRO A 119 -14.15 3.98 2.60
N SER A 120 -13.24 4.44 3.44
CA SER A 120 -13.42 5.63 4.27
C SER A 120 -13.07 6.90 3.51
N GLU A 121 -13.48 8.06 4.03
CA GLU A 121 -13.09 9.37 3.50
C GLU A 121 -11.56 9.51 3.38
N GLN A 122 -10.81 8.96 4.34
CA GLN A 122 -9.35 8.97 4.29
C GLN A 122 -8.78 8.09 3.17
N ASP A 123 -9.45 6.96 2.84
CA ASP A 123 -9.07 6.14 1.68
C ASP A 123 -9.26 6.95 0.38
N LEU A 124 -10.38 7.66 0.25
CA LEU A 124 -10.69 8.50 -0.91
C LEU A 124 -9.72 9.70 -1.01
N GLN A 125 -9.39 10.33 0.11
CA GLN A 125 -8.43 11.43 0.16
C GLN A 125 -7.04 11.02 -0.38
N ILE A 126 -6.57 9.80 -0.07
CA ILE A 126 -5.31 9.29 -0.64
C ILE A 126 -5.43 9.14 -2.15
N LEU A 127 -6.57 8.67 -2.66
CA LEU A 127 -6.79 8.57 -4.10
C LEU A 127 -6.81 9.94 -4.80
N GLU A 128 -7.35 10.96 -4.15
CA GLU A 128 -7.28 12.35 -4.65
C GLU A 128 -5.83 12.83 -4.76
N TRP A 129 -5.00 12.59 -3.73
CA TRP A 129 -3.56 12.96 -3.78
C TRP A 129 -2.82 12.21 -4.89
N MET A 130 -3.14 10.92 -5.12
CA MET A 130 -2.56 10.14 -6.20
C MET A 130 -2.99 10.63 -7.58
N ALA A 131 -4.28 10.99 -7.73
CA ALA A 131 -4.82 11.53 -8.98
C ALA A 131 -4.19 12.87 -9.34
N TRP A 132 -4.04 13.77 -8.36
CA TRP A 132 -3.38 15.07 -8.57
C TRP A 132 -1.95 14.91 -9.11
N GLY A 133 -1.16 13.98 -8.54
CA GLY A 133 0.22 13.71 -8.97
C GLY A 133 0.33 12.79 -10.18
N GLU A 134 -0.78 12.37 -10.81
CA GLU A 134 -0.80 11.35 -11.88
C GLU A 134 -0.01 10.08 -11.52
N ARG A 135 -0.04 9.72 -10.22
CA ARG A 135 0.77 8.63 -9.68
C ARG A 135 0.08 7.29 -9.89
N PRO A 136 0.80 6.27 -10.37
CA PRO A 136 0.23 4.92 -10.49
C PRO A 136 -0.11 4.32 -9.12
N TRP A 137 -1.29 3.71 -9.03
CA TRP A 137 -1.71 3.02 -7.82
C TRP A 137 -2.50 1.73 -8.12
N ARG A 138 -2.67 0.87 -7.13
CA ARG A 138 -3.44 -0.38 -7.18
C ARG A 138 -4.22 -0.57 -5.89
N GLY A 139 -5.47 -1.01 -6.01
CA GLY A 139 -6.30 -1.40 -4.87
C GLY A 139 -6.02 -2.84 -4.42
N VAL A 140 -5.85 -3.05 -3.11
CA VAL A 140 -5.70 -4.37 -2.52
C VAL A 140 -6.76 -4.59 -1.47
N MET A 141 -7.70 -5.51 -1.74
CA MET A 141 -8.71 -5.95 -0.78
C MET A 141 -8.08 -6.96 0.18
N THR A 142 -7.91 -6.59 1.43
CA THR A 142 -7.33 -7.47 2.46
C THR A 142 -8.41 -8.30 3.17
N LYS A 143 -7.97 -9.36 3.88
CA LYS A 143 -8.83 -10.22 4.71
C LYS A 143 -9.96 -10.91 3.93
N VAL A 144 -9.73 -11.18 2.65
CA VAL A 144 -10.73 -11.82 1.77
C VAL A 144 -11.14 -13.22 2.25
N ASP A 145 -10.33 -13.85 3.11
CA ASP A 145 -10.62 -15.11 3.79
C ASP A 145 -11.73 -15.01 4.86
N LYS A 146 -12.16 -13.83 5.20
CA LYS A 146 -13.22 -13.57 6.21
C LYS A 146 -14.61 -13.44 5.60
N LEU A 147 -14.73 -13.55 4.28
CA LEU A 147 -15.97 -13.44 3.53
C LEU A 147 -16.22 -14.73 2.74
N SER A 148 -17.48 -15.12 2.63
CA SER A 148 -17.93 -16.14 1.65
C SER A 148 -17.73 -15.60 0.22
N ASN A 149 -17.77 -16.47 -0.78
CA ASN A 149 -17.62 -16.06 -2.19
C ASN A 149 -18.66 -15.04 -2.63
N ASN A 150 -19.92 -15.18 -2.18
CA ASN A 150 -21.00 -14.23 -2.50
C ASN A 150 -20.79 -12.87 -1.84
N GLU A 151 -20.37 -12.85 -0.56
CA GLU A 151 -20.05 -11.61 0.15
C GLU A 151 -18.83 -10.93 -0.47
N LEU A 152 -17.80 -11.69 -0.82
CA LEU A 152 -16.60 -11.16 -1.47
C LEU A 152 -16.92 -10.54 -2.83
N GLY A 153 -17.79 -11.16 -3.63
CA GLY A 153 -18.25 -10.60 -4.91
C GLY A 153 -18.99 -9.28 -4.73
N ARG A 154 -19.89 -9.19 -3.73
CA ARG A 154 -20.60 -7.94 -3.41
C ARG A 154 -19.64 -6.86 -2.91
N ALA A 155 -18.77 -7.19 -1.97
CA ALA A 155 -17.78 -6.27 -1.44
C ALA A 155 -16.84 -5.74 -2.53
N ARG A 156 -16.40 -6.60 -3.46
CA ARG A 156 -15.56 -6.22 -4.59
C ARG A 156 -16.27 -5.17 -5.47
N ARG A 157 -17.53 -5.42 -5.86
CA ARG A 157 -18.31 -4.45 -6.65
C ARG A 157 -18.48 -3.12 -5.93
N SER A 158 -18.89 -3.15 -4.67
CA SER A 158 -19.08 -1.94 -3.86
C SER A 158 -17.80 -1.13 -3.76
N ILE A 159 -16.70 -1.75 -3.36
CA ILE A 159 -15.39 -1.09 -3.23
C ILE A 159 -14.93 -0.55 -4.58
N ALA A 160 -15.01 -1.34 -5.66
CA ALA A 160 -14.59 -0.94 -7.00
C ALA A 160 -15.36 0.30 -7.48
N THR A 161 -16.69 0.31 -7.30
CA THR A 161 -17.55 1.45 -7.62
C THR A 161 -17.15 2.68 -6.81
N THR A 162 -16.95 2.53 -5.50
CA THR A 162 -16.62 3.65 -4.60
C THR A 162 -15.28 4.31 -4.95
N ILE A 163 -14.28 3.50 -5.32
CA ILE A 163 -12.94 4.03 -5.66
C ILE A 163 -12.73 4.26 -7.16
N GLY A 164 -13.75 4.03 -7.98
CA GLY A 164 -13.74 4.37 -9.40
C GLY A 164 -12.81 3.49 -10.27
N VAL A 165 -12.72 2.17 -9.98
CA VAL A 165 -11.92 1.23 -10.78
C VAL A 165 -12.75 0.02 -11.25
N PRO A 166 -12.36 -0.67 -12.33
CA PRO A 166 -12.93 -1.96 -12.69
C PRO A 166 -12.71 -3.00 -11.57
N GLU A 167 -13.70 -3.89 -11.34
CA GLU A 167 -13.60 -4.95 -10.32
C GLU A 167 -12.35 -5.84 -10.48
N GLY A 168 -11.95 -6.11 -11.72
CA GLY A 168 -10.78 -6.93 -12.06
C GLY A 168 -9.45 -6.31 -11.66
N GLU A 169 -9.40 -5.00 -11.42
CA GLU A 169 -8.16 -4.32 -10.99
C GLU A 169 -7.91 -4.42 -9.48
N LEU A 170 -8.91 -4.86 -8.70
CA LEU A 170 -8.76 -5.08 -7.27
C LEU A 170 -8.10 -6.43 -6.99
N ILE A 171 -6.95 -6.42 -6.34
CA ILE A 171 -6.24 -7.64 -5.95
C ILE A 171 -6.76 -8.10 -4.59
N GLY A 172 -7.27 -9.33 -4.52
CA GLY A 172 -7.71 -9.90 -3.24
C GLY A 172 -6.57 -10.55 -2.46
N PHE A 173 -6.29 -10.10 -1.24
CA PHE A 173 -5.23 -10.63 -0.38
C PHE A 173 -5.76 -11.32 0.87
N SER A 174 -5.22 -12.51 1.16
CA SER A 174 -5.38 -13.23 2.43
C SER A 174 -4.01 -13.58 3.03
N LYS A 175 -3.82 -13.19 4.29
CA LYS A 175 -2.65 -13.62 5.08
C LYS A 175 -2.63 -15.13 5.31
N VAL A 176 -3.81 -15.75 5.43
CA VAL A 176 -3.97 -17.17 5.80
C VAL A 176 -3.59 -18.06 4.61
N SER A 177 -4.20 -17.84 3.46
CA SER A 177 -3.99 -18.64 2.25
C SER A 177 -2.86 -18.13 1.36
N ARG A 178 -2.29 -16.94 1.65
CA ARG A 178 -1.34 -16.20 0.79
C ARG A 178 -1.88 -15.85 -0.60
N ARG A 179 -3.22 -15.92 -0.77
CA ARG A 179 -3.89 -15.45 -1.99
C ARG A 179 -3.49 -14.00 -2.27
N GLY A 180 -3.27 -13.66 -3.52
CA GLY A 180 -2.95 -12.31 -3.98
C GLY A 180 -1.44 -11.98 -3.93
N VAL A 181 -0.60 -12.77 -3.25
CA VAL A 181 0.84 -12.51 -3.19
C VAL A 181 1.50 -12.56 -4.57
N PRO A 182 1.24 -13.58 -5.42
CA PRO A 182 1.79 -13.61 -6.78
C PRO A 182 1.35 -12.42 -7.64
N GLU A 183 0.08 -12.05 -7.57
CA GLU A 183 -0.51 -10.95 -8.34
C GLU A 183 0.08 -9.59 -7.92
N ILE A 184 0.28 -9.38 -6.61
CA ILE A 184 0.92 -8.16 -6.11
C ILE A 184 2.39 -8.13 -6.55
N TRP A 185 3.12 -9.25 -6.51
CA TRP A 185 4.48 -9.32 -7.04
C TRP A 185 4.55 -9.01 -8.52
N SER A 186 3.63 -9.55 -9.33
CA SER A 186 3.53 -9.24 -10.76
C SER A 186 3.34 -7.73 -11.00
N ALA A 187 2.46 -7.09 -10.22
CA ALA A 187 2.25 -5.65 -10.31
C ALA A 187 3.49 -4.84 -9.89
N ILE A 188 4.21 -5.26 -8.84
CA ILE A 188 5.48 -4.65 -8.42
C ILE A 188 6.53 -4.77 -9.53
N GLU A 189 6.73 -5.95 -10.09
CA GLU A 189 7.70 -6.19 -11.16
C GLU A 189 7.40 -5.35 -12.41
N ALA A 190 6.14 -5.27 -12.81
CA ALA A 190 5.70 -4.42 -13.92
C ALA A 190 6.04 -2.93 -13.66
N SER A 191 5.77 -2.45 -12.44
CA SER A 191 6.08 -1.06 -12.06
C SER A 191 7.59 -0.78 -12.02
N LEU A 192 8.39 -1.74 -11.57
CA LEU A 192 9.86 -1.62 -11.54
C LEU A 192 10.47 -1.67 -12.94
N ALA A 193 9.83 -2.36 -13.89
CA ALA A 193 10.26 -2.41 -15.30
C ALA A 193 9.89 -1.15 -16.11
N GLY A 194 9.22 -0.17 -15.49
CA GLY A 194 8.79 1.07 -16.15
C GLY A 194 7.55 0.91 -17.02
N ARG A 195 6.84 -0.23 -16.97
CA ARG A 195 5.58 -0.43 -17.68
C ARG A 195 4.47 0.31 -16.94
N SER A 196 3.97 1.37 -17.55
CA SER A 196 2.81 2.10 -17.02
C SER A 196 1.50 1.36 -17.32
N ARG A 197 0.40 1.77 -16.66
CA ARG A 197 -0.94 1.20 -16.78
C ARG A 197 -1.48 1.15 -18.22
N SER A 198 -0.96 2.03 -19.11
CA SER A 198 -1.36 2.14 -20.52
C SER A 198 -0.86 0.99 -21.43
N GLU A 199 0.01 0.10 -20.95
CA GLU A 199 0.60 -0.97 -21.76
C GLU A 199 0.15 -2.38 -21.38
N GLN A 200 -0.85 -2.54 -20.49
CA GLN A 200 -1.45 -3.85 -20.28
C GLN A 200 -2.43 -4.15 -21.42
N PRO A 201 -2.25 -5.26 -22.17
CA PRO A 201 -3.24 -5.69 -23.15
C PRO A 201 -4.57 -5.92 -22.43
N ALA A 202 -5.67 -5.52 -23.07
CA ALA A 202 -7.01 -5.85 -22.61
C ALA A 202 -7.11 -7.37 -22.38
N PRO A 203 -7.83 -7.83 -21.35
CA PRO A 203 -8.04 -9.27 -21.17
C PRO A 203 -8.76 -9.80 -22.39
N GLY A 204 -8.10 -10.73 -23.06
CA GLY A 204 -8.40 -11.49 -24.28
C GLY A 204 -9.73 -11.28 -24.98
N GLU A 205 -9.65 -10.99 -26.27
CA GLU A 205 -10.67 -11.40 -27.24
C GLU A 205 -10.85 -12.92 -27.26
#